data_67612c2ff50cd61f78a184fc7f185718
#
_entry.id   67612c2ff50cd61f78a184fc7f185718
#
_cell.length_a   1.000
_cell.length_b   1.000
_cell.length_c   1.000
_cell.angle_alpha   90.00
_cell.angle_beta   90.00
_cell.angle_gamma   90.00
#
_symmetry.space_group_name_H-M   'P 1'
#
loop_
_entity.id
_entity.type
_entity.pdbx_description
1 polymer ?
#
loop_
_entity_poly.entity_id
_entity_poly.type
_entity_poly.pdbx_seq_one_letter_code
_entity_poly.pdbx_strand_id
1 'polypeptide(L)'
;MKKMNFKKALAGTLVLLCLGFIGCENDTPDYNQYNYYQEIALKELSAEAKTVRDYVMSDAIIAHRGSTFWAPEETEAAFRWARNMGADYLEIDLQRTKDGVLLALHDGNLRRTSNIESILPGKEDLPVSAFTLTELRALDAGSWFNVDVPENARESFKNQKICTLEEVLKFAQGYRIKRDGNGEPVKLNDGPDWSGIYEMEIDPLDSGNRPGIYAETKEPYLFGGMEQDLADFLSEKGWNINSPSTLNIAPSGDEGKVAYTNGRFILQSFSRESIVKLEQTLPGVPKCMLLWLDESAGYVRPGNTLESLAEFINFSVENNCHIAGPSIAGKPNKYDDLSEPWMNEMYHRAGMIVHAYSFDTEDQLRKYNGDYFYGGESRFDNPDRQVSGDFNYVVNKNMFIDGGFTNLTDLSLKYYNRGEGKTAQEVLNELGY
;
A
#
# COMPACT_ATOMS: atom_id res chain seq x y z
N MET A 1 57.23 45.39 35.99
CA MET A 1 57.24 46.11 37.29
C MET A 1 55.94 45.79 38.03
N LYS A 2 56.12 45.45 39.28
CA LYS A 2 55.21 45.30 40.45
C LYS A 2 54.27 44.06 40.38
N LYS A 3 54.74 43.09 41.17
CA LYS A 3 54.01 42.09 41.95
C LYS A 3 53.07 42.76 42.94
N MET A 4 51.91 42.12 43.16
CA MET A 4 51.39 42.10 44.55
C MET A 4 50.63 40.78 44.75
N ASN A 5 51.12 40.01 45.71
CA ASN A 5 50.47 38.90 46.37
C ASN A 5 49.43 39.45 47.40
N PHE A 6 48.31 38.70 47.55
CA PHE A 6 47.72 38.56 48.88
C PHE A 6 47.15 37.18 49.11
N LYS A 7 47.49 36.64 50.23
CA LYS A 7 47.18 35.32 50.75
C LYS A 7 45.86 35.34 51.54
N LYS A 8 45.26 34.16 51.59
CA LYS A 8 44.47 33.58 52.70
C LYS A 8 42.99 33.95 52.81
N ALA A 9 42.13 32.90 52.64
CA ALA A 9 41.42 32.34 53.79
C ALA A 9 40.81 30.99 53.39
N LEU A 10 41.06 29.98 54.19
CA LEU A 10 40.56 28.63 54.21
C LEU A 10 39.16 28.63 54.79
N ALA A 11 38.16 28.24 54.11
CA ALA A 11 36.89 27.76 54.63
C ALA A 11 36.45 26.55 53.89
N GLY A 12 36.51 25.40 54.56
CA GLY A 12 36.08 24.14 53.98
C GLY A 12 34.57 24.10 53.82
N THR A 13 34.15 23.80 52.64
CA THR A 13 32.80 23.34 52.38
C THR A 13 32.91 22.02 51.69
N LEU A 14 32.47 20.98 52.38
CA LEU A 14 32.34 19.62 51.94
C LEU A 14 31.29 19.62 50.81
N VAL A 15 31.72 19.58 49.55
CA VAL A 15 30.83 19.32 48.42
C VAL A 15 30.65 17.82 48.33
N LEU A 16 29.50 17.33 48.76
CA LEU A 16 29.00 16.01 48.45
C LEU A 16 28.88 15.93 46.92
N LEU A 17 29.78 15.21 46.28
CA LEU A 17 29.56 14.75 44.90
C LEU A 17 28.41 13.71 44.91
N CYS A 18 27.21 14.18 44.69
CA CYS A 18 26.19 13.29 44.18
C CYS A 18 26.62 12.87 42.76
N LEU A 19 27.23 11.72 42.64
CA LEU A 19 27.28 10.97 41.39
C LEU A 19 25.81 10.64 41.05
N GLY A 20 25.21 11.52 40.29
CA GLY A 20 24.00 11.17 39.55
C GLY A 20 24.39 10.02 38.63
N PHE A 21 23.98 8.83 38.98
CA PHE A 21 23.77 7.78 38.01
C PHE A 21 22.77 8.34 37.02
N ILE A 22 23.25 8.75 35.86
CA ILE A 22 22.41 8.80 34.64
C ILE A 22 22.12 7.31 34.38
N GLY A 23 21.05 6.84 34.99
CA GLY A 23 20.42 5.62 34.55
C GLY A 23 20.13 5.87 33.08
N CYS A 24 20.64 5.04 32.21
CA CYS A 24 19.96 4.78 30.96
C CYS A 24 18.53 4.43 31.38
N GLU A 25 17.59 5.35 31.24
CA GLU A 25 16.21 4.96 31.13
C GLU A 25 16.20 3.98 29.98
N ASN A 26 16.06 2.71 30.31
CA ASN A 26 15.62 1.75 29.37
C ASN A 26 14.27 2.31 28.89
N ASP A 27 14.20 2.72 27.64
CA ASP A 27 12.95 2.92 26.91
C ASP A 27 12.28 1.55 26.71
N THR A 28 12.02 0.86 27.82
CA THR A 28 10.95 -0.14 27.84
C THR A 28 9.68 0.68 27.76
N PRO A 29 8.87 0.51 26.73
CA PRO A 29 7.57 1.18 26.63
C PRO A 29 6.87 1.03 27.98
N ASP A 30 6.37 2.13 28.54
CA ASP A 30 5.58 2.08 29.77
C ASP A 30 4.26 1.36 29.43
N TYR A 31 4.27 0.04 29.59
CA TYR A 31 3.11 -0.81 29.36
C TYR A 31 1.89 -0.41 30.18
N ASN A 32 2.01 0.50 31.14
CA ASN A 32 0.86 1.09 31.83
C ASN A 32 0.06 2.04 30.92
N GLN A 33 0.58 2.54 29.79
CA GLN A 33 -0.24 3.23 28.80
C GLN A 33 -1.29 2.32 28.18
N TYR A 34 -1.09 1.02 28.14
CA TYR A 34 -2.04 0.05 27.57
C TYR A 34 -3.40 0.01 28.27
N ASN A 35 -3.51 0.42 29.51
CA ASN A 35 -4.81 0.48 30.18
C ASN A 35 -5.65 1.68 29.75
N TYR A 36 -5.01 2.79 29.29
CA TYR A 36 -5.70 4.01 28.92
C TYR A 36 -6.35 3.95 27.54
N TYR A 37 -5.76 3.25 26.57
CA TYR A 37 -6.34 3.18 25.21
C TYR A 37 -7.73 2.48 25.22
N GLN A 38 -7.97 1.58 26.15
CA GLN A 38 -9.26 0.89 26.27
C GLN A 38 -10.37 1.81 26.82
N GLU A 39 -10.01 2.86 27.55
CA GLU A 39 -10.94 3.85 28.11
C GLU A 39 -11.30 4.96 27.12
N ILE A 40 -10.51 5.13 26.04
CA ILE A 40 -10.79 6.15 25.03
C ILE A 40 -12.07 5.79 24.27
N ALA A 41 -13.00 6.75 24.23
CA ALA A 41 -14.21 6.63 23.46
C ALA A 41 -13.91 6.71 21.95
N LEU A 42 -14.27 5.65 21.23
CA LEU A 42 -14.18 5.57 19.77
C LEU A 42 -15.59 5.49 19.19
N LYS A 43 -15.77 6.07 17.99
CA LYS A 43 -16.90 5.76 17.13
C LYS A 43 -16.72 4.36 16.55
N GLU A 44 -17.82 3.68 16.24
CA GLU A 44 -17.80 2.39 15.58
C GLU A 44 -18.48 2.47 14.22
N LEU A 45 -17.99 1.68 13.27
CA LEU A 45 -18.67 1.48 11.99
C LEU A 45 -20.09 0.96 12.20
N SER A 46 -21.02 1.49 11.42
CA SER A 46 -22.41 1.00 11.40
C SER A 46 -22.49 -0.47 10.94
N ALA A 47 -23.62 -1.12 11.14
CA ALA A 47 -23.82 -2.49 10.67
C ALA A 47 -23.67 -2.61 9.14
N GLU A 48 -24.14 -1.60 8.40
CA GLU A 48 -24.03 -1.52 6.95
C GLU A 48 -22.57 -1.36 6.53
N ALA A 49 -21.81 -0.48 7.20
CA ALA A 49 -20.39 -0.28 6.91
C ALA A 49 -19.58 -1.55 7.25
N LYS A 50 -19.91 -2.26 8.35
CA LYS A 50 -19.29 -3.56 8.68
C LYS A 50 -19.58 -4.60 7.59
N THR A 51 -20.77 -4.58 6.97
CA THR A 51 -21.07 -5.45 5.82
C THR A 51 -20.16 -5.15 4.63
N VAL A 52 -19.88 -3.88 4.34
CA VAL A 52 -18.94 -3.46 3.27
C VAL A 52 -17.51 -3.87 3.62
N ARG A 53 -17.09 -3.71 4.87
CA ARG A 53 -15.80 -4.19 5.37
C ARG A 53 -15.63 -5.70 5.09
N ASP A 54 -16.67 -6.48 5.32
CA ASP A 54 -16.64 -7.94 5.20
C ASP A 54 -16.64 -8.42 3.72
N TYR A 55 -16.71 -7.51 2.73
CA TYR A 55 -16.41 -7.81 1.34
C TYR A 55 -14.91 -8.03 1.09
N VAL A 56 -14.07 -7.45 1.94
CA VAL A 56 -12.62 -7.50 1.82
C VAL A 56 -12.11 -8.88 2.23
N MET A 57 -11.16 -9.41 1.48
CA MET A 57 -10.59 -10.72 1.74
C MET A 57 -9.77 -10.70 3.05
N SER A 58 -9.92 -11.73 3.87
CA SER A 58 -9.09 -11.92 5.08
C SER A 58 -7.65 -12.25 4.70
N ASP A 59 -6.70 -11.85 5.54
CA ASP A 59 -5.26 -12.08 5.33
C ASP A 59 -4.81 -11.69 3.91
N ALA A 60 -5.31 -10.52 3.44
CA ALA A 60 -5.12 -10.06 2.09
C ALA A 60 -3.64 -9.81 1.77
N ILE A 61 -3.16 -10.38 0.67
CA ILE A 61 -1.83 -10.14 0.12
C ILE A 61 -1.97 -9.11 -1.01
N ILE A 62 -1.52 -7.89 -0.73
CA ILE A 62 -1.67 -6.73 -1.61
C ILE A 62 -0.32 -6.46 -2.27
N ALA A 63 -0.22 -6.72 -3.59
CA ALA A 63 1.00 -6.51 -4.34
C ALA A 63 1.24 -5.02 -4.57
N HIS A 64 2.05 -4.40 -3.72
CA HIS A 64 2.38 -2.97 -3.72
C HIS A 64 2.99 -2.56 -5.07
N ARG A 65 2.27 -1.76 -5.86
CA ARG A 65 2.58 -1.34 -7.23
C ARG A 65 2.92 -2.51 -8.16
N GLY A 66 2.29 -3.68 -7.96
CA GLY A 66 2.58 -4.91 -8.66
C GLY A 66 3.78 -5.68 -8.13
N SER A 67 4.27 -5.39 -6.89
CA SER A 67 5.41 -6.06 -6.25
C SER A 67 6.78 -5.57 -6.73
N THR A 68 7.18 -4.41 -6.24
CA THR A 68 8.29 -3.57 -6.74
C THR A 68 9.69 -4.19 -6.65
N PHE A 69 9.88 -5.29 -5.95
CA PHE A 69 11.20 -5.95 -5.83
C PHE A 69 11.55 -6.77 -7.07
N TRP A 70 10.56 -7.36 -7.75
CA TRP A 70 10.79 -8.33 -8.83
C TRP A 70 10.67 -7.74 -10.23
N ALA A 71 9.95 -6.65 -10.40
CA ALA A 71 9.72 -6.00 -11.67
C ALA A 71 9.53 -4.48 -11.51
N PRO A 72 9.71 -3.67 -12.59
CA PRO A 72 9.49 -2.23 -12.53
C PRO A 72 8.07 -1.92 -12.07
N GLU A 73 7.94 -1.07 -11.03
CA GLU A 73 6.66 -0.71 -10.44
C GLU A 73 5.66 -0.21 -11.48
N GLU A 74 4.39 -0.56 -11.27
CA GLU A 74 3.22 -0.08 -12.05
C GLU A 74 3.30 -0.32 -13.56
N THR A 75 4.02 -1.35 -13.97
CA THR A 75 4.12 -1.79 -15.36
C THR A 75 3.36 -3.10 -15.63
N GLU A 76 3.13 -3.41 -16.92
CA GLU A 76 2.56 -4.70 -17.31
C GLU A 76 3.33 -5.88 -16.72
N ALA A 77 4.67 -5.77 -16.68
CA ALA A 77 5.52 -6.82 -16.12
C ALA A 77 5.21 -7.09 -14.64
N ALA A 78 5.12 -6.04 -13.83
CA ALA A 78 4.82 -6.13 -12.41
C ALA A 78 3.41 -6.69 -12.15
N PHE A 79 2.40 -6.14 -12.82
CA PHE A 79 1.01 -6.55 -12.59
C PHE A 79 0.72 -7.98 -13.06
N ARG A 80 1.24 -8.39 -14.23
CA ARG A 80 1.10 -9.76 -14.69
C ARG A 80 1.84 -10.75 -13.80
N TRP A 81 3.03 -10.37 -13.35
CA TRP A 81 3.78 -11.18 -12.41
C TRP A 81 3.01 -11.36 -11.08
N ALA A 82 2.55 -10.28 -10.46
CA ALA A 82 1.81 -10.33 -9.19
C ALA A 82 0.52 -11.18 -9.32
N ARG A 83 -0.24 -11.00 -10.42
CA ARG A 83 -1.38 -11.86 -10.74
C ARG A 83 -0.97 -13.33 -10.79
N ASN A 84 0.06 -13.67 -11.55
CA ASN A 84 0.45 -15.06 -11.77
C ASN A 84 1.11 -15.69 -10.54
N MET A 85 1.69 -14.89 -9.65
CA MET A 85 2.15 -15.37 -8.34
C MET A 85 1.00 -15.74 -7.41
N GLY A 86 -0.17 -15.09 -7.53
CA GLY A 86 -1.33 -15.37 -6.68
C GLY A 86 -1.67 -14.25 -5.70
N ALA A 87 -1.29 -12.98 -5.98
CA ALA A 87 -1.73 -11.83 -5.19
C ALA A 87 -3.26 -11.73 -5.14
N ASP A 88 -3.80 -11.28 -4.00
CA ASP A 88 -5.24 -11.02 -3.86
C ASP A 88 -5.63 -9.68 -4.47
N TYR A 89 -4.75 -8.70 -4.36
CA TYR A 89 -4.96 -7.37 -4.93
C TYR A 89 -3.72 -6.89 -5.68
N LEU A 90 -3.95 -6.20 -6.79
CA LEU A 90 -2.96 -5.35 -7.44
C LEU A 90 -3.15 -3.95 -6.90
N GLU A 91 -2.14 -3.45 -6.21
CA GLU A 91 -2.17 -2.08 -5.71
C GLU A 91 -1.59 -1.13 -6.74
N ILE A 92 -2.20 0.05 -6.84
CA ILE A 92 -1.87 1.11 -7.80
C ILE A 92 -2.01 2.50 -7.17
N ASP A 93 -1.18 3.42 -7.65
CA ASP A 93 -1.25 4.85 -7.37
C ASP A 93 -1.88 5.58 -8.57
N LEU A 94 -3.03 6.23 -8.38
CA LEU A 94 -3.75 6.89 -9.47
C LEU A 94 -3.22 8.30 -9.71
N GLN A 95 -2.83 8.55 -10.96
CA GLN A 95 -2.57 9.87 -11.53
C GLN A 95 -3.52 10.09 -12.72
N ARG A 96 -3.56 11.30 -13.26
CA ARG A 96 -4.41 11.62 -14.42
C ARG A 96 -3.63 12.43 -15.46
N THR A 97 -3.75 12.03 -16.72
CA THR A 97 -3.18 12.78 -17.85
C THR A 97 -3.90 14.09 -18.11
N LYS A 98 -3.31 14.93 -18.96
CA LYS A 98 -3.91 16.17 -19.47
C LYS A 98 -5.24 15.93 -20.21
N ASP A 99 -5.33 14.82 -20.92
CA ASP A 99 -6.52 14.40 -21.69
C ASP A 99 -7.47 13.50 -20.88
N GLY A 100 -7.31 13.44 -19.55
CA GLY A 100 -8.27 12.85 -18.61
C GLY A 100 -8.16 11.35 -18.41
N VAL A 101 -7.12 10.69 -18.89
CA VAL A 101 -6.93 9.25 -18.72
C VAL A 101 -6.34 8.96 -17.34
N LEU A 102 -6.95 8.04 -16.58
CA LEU A 102 -6.43 7.57 -15.30
C LEU A 102 -5.27 6.59 -15.55
N LEU A 103 -4.17 6.81 -14.83
CA LEU A 103 -2.92 6.06 -14.93
C LEU A 103 -2.57 5.38 -13.61
N ALA A 104 -1.76 4.34 -13.69
CA ALA A 104 -1.02 3.77 -12.58
C ALA A 104 0.40 4.39 -12.59
N LEU A 105 0.69 5.26 -11.60
CA LEU A 105 1.98 5.94 -11.46
C LEU A 105 2.12 6.59 -10.08
N HIS A 106 3.14 6.19 -9.31
CA HIS A 106 3.31 6.67 -7.93
C HIS A 106 3.69 8.15 -7.82
N ASP A 107 4.71 8.58 -8.55
CA ASP A 107 5.25 9.94 -8.39
C ASP A 107 4.41 10.97 -9.17
N GLY A 108 4.29 12.17 -8.62
CA GLY A 108 3.59 13.28 -9.28
C GLY A 108 4.30 13.80 -10.55
N ASN A 109 5.54 13.37 -10.80
CA ASN A 109 6.31 13.64 -12.03
C ASN A 109 6.98 12.35 -12.57
N LEU A 110 7.62 12.47 -13.72
CA LEU A 110 8.12 11.32 -14.50
C LEU A 110 9.61 11.04 -14.35
N ARG A 111 10.33 11.80 -13.48
CA ARG A 111 11.79 11.78 -13.41
C ARG A 111 12.35 10.42 -12.95
N ARG A 112 11.80 9.87 -11.87
CA ARG A 112 12.37 8.67 -11.23
C ARG A 112 12.13 7.40 -12.05
N THR A 113 10.94 7.23 -12.59
CA THR A 113 10.48 5.96 -13.17
C THR A 113 10.38 5.98 -14.70
N SER A 114 11.04 6.97 -15.36
CA SER A 114 11.05 7.00 -16.83
C SER A 114 12.32 7.64 -17.39
N ASN A 115 12.47 7.55 -18.72
CA ASN A 115 13.52 8.21 -19.48
C ASN A 115 13.13 9.60 -19.99
N ILE A 116 12.23 10.31 -19.29
CA ILE A 116 11.68 11.61 -19.73
C ILE A 116 12.77 12.65 -20.05
N GLU A 117 13.86 12.67 -19.27
CA GLU A 117 14.97 13.60 -19.48
C GLU A 117 15.59 13.46 -20.88
N SER A 118 15.56 12.25 -21.45
CA SER A 118 16.07 11.96 -22.79
C SER A 118 15.05 12.23 -23.89
N ILE A 119 13.77 11.97 -23.63
CA ILE A 119 12.69 12.05 -24.64
C ILE A 119 12.06 13.43 -24.69
N LEU A 120 11.86 14.07 -23.53
CA LEU A 120 11.24 15.39 -23.38
C LEU A 120 12.08 16.28 -22.46
N PRO A 121 13.31 16.61 -22.84
CA PRO A 121 14.25 17.33 -21.97
C PRO A 121 13.69 18.68 -21.50
N GLY A 122 13.85 18.98 -20.21
CA GLY A 122 13.34 20.18 -19.56
C GLY A 122 11.88 20.09 -19.11
N LYS A 123 11.23 18.90 -19.24
CA LYS A 123 9.87 18.67 -18.78
C LYS A 123 9.79 17.67 -17.61
N GLU A 124 10.91 17.20 -17.11
CA GLU A 124 11.02 16.14 -16.11
C GLU A 124 10.37 16.45 -14.75
N ASP A 125 10.27 17.74 -14.41
CA ASP A 125 9.66 18.21 -13.16
C ASP A 125 8.20 18.67 -13.33
N LEU A 126 7.68 18.59 -14.56
CA LEU A 126 6.26 18.90 -14.76
C LEU A 126 5.39 17.79 -14.17
N PRO A 127 4.20 18.15 -13.64
CA PRO A 127 3.26 17.17 -13.16
C PRO A 127 2.77 16.28 -14.32
N VAL A 128 2.40 15.04 -14.00
CA VAL A 128 1.86 14.07 -14.98
C VAL A 128 0.69 14.65 -15.76
N SER A 129 -0.14 15.46 -15.12
CA SER A 129 -1.28 16.15 -15.75
C SER A 129 -0.90 17.17 -16.85
N ALA A 130 0.37 17.46 -17.04
CA ALA A 130 0.83 18.29 -18.15
C ALA A 130 0.94 17.55 -19.49
N PHE A 131 0.87 16.20 -19.47
CA PHE A 131 1.09 15.34 -20.63
C PHE A 131 -0.19 14.60 -21.04
N THR A 132 -0.34 14.40 -22.36
CA THR A 132 -1.34 13.48 -22.91
C THR A 132 -0.87 12.03 -22.79
N LEU A 133 -1.80 11.07 -22.85
CA LEU A 133 -1.43 9.66 -22.86
C LEU A 133 -0.47 9.33 -24.02
N THR A 134 -0.70 9.89 -25.20
CA THR A 134 0.16 9.66 -26.36
C THR A 134 1.62 10.11 -26.13
N GLU A 135 1.82 11.27 -25.46
CA GLU A 135 3.16 11.73 -25.09
C GLU A 135 3.83 10.76 -24.09
N LEU A 136 3.08 10.26 -23.12
CA LEU A 136 3.57 9.32 -22.12
C LEU A 136 3.95 7.95 -22.73
N ARG A 137 3.25 7.51 -23.79
CA ARG A 137 3.57 6.24 -24.48
C ARG A 137 4.92 6.23 -25.20
N ALA A 138 5.52 7.40 -25.42
CA ALA A 138 6.87 7.50 -25.97
C ALA A 138 7.96 7.15 -24.94
N LEU A 139 7.62 7.15 -23.65
CA LEU A 139 8.56 6.91 -22.57
C LEU A 139 8.82 5.42 -22.34
N ASP A 140 10.01 5.16 -21.82
CA ASP A 140 10.40 3.89 -21.21
C ASP A 140 10.26 4.00 -19.70
N ALA A 141 9.36 3.22 -19.13
CA ALA A 141 9.05 3.18 -17.70
C ALA A 141 9.68 1.97 -16.98
N GLY A 142 10.57 1.22 -17.63
CA GLY A 142 11.13 0.01 -17.02
C GLY A 142 12.65 -0.02 -16.92
N SER A 143 13.38 0.64 -17.81
CA SER A 143 14.86 0.57 -17.85
C SER A 143 15.53 1.11 -16.56
N TRP A 144 14.91 2.05 -15.86
CA TRP A 144 15.40 2.57 -14.58
C TRP A 144 15.57 1.46 -13.54
N PHE A 145 14.64 0.49 -13.51
CA PHE A 145 14.67 -0.64 -12.58
C PHE A 145 15.95 -1.48 -12.73
N ASN A 146 16.41 -1.70 -13.96
CA ASN A 146 17.62 -2.46 -14.22
C ASN A 146 18.88 -1.76 -13.68
N VAL A 147 18.83 -0.46 -13.44
CA VAL A 147 19.91 0.33 -12.84
C VAL A 147 19.84 0.29 -11.32
N ASP A 148 18.62 0.45 -10.78
CA ASP A 148 18.40 0.56 -9.33
C ASP A 148 18.38 -0.79 -8.62
N VAL A 149 17.97 -1.86 -9.33
CA VAL A 149 17.88 -3.24 -8.82
C VAL A 149 18.62 -4.20 -9.76
N PRO A 150 19.95 -4.07 -9.88
CA PRO A 150 20.75 -4.80 -10.88
C PRO A 150 20.72 -6.32 -10.71
N GLU A 151 20.47 -6.82 -9.51
CA GLU A 151 20.33 -8.26 -9.23
C GLU A 151 19.09 -8.88 -9.87
N ASN A 152 18.06 -8.09 -10.14
CA ASN A 152 16.82 -8.51 -10.79
C ASN A 152 16.67 -7.92 -12.21
N ALA A 153 17.73 -7.28 -12.73
CA ALA A 153 17.71 -6.66 -14.05
C ALA A 153 17.42 -7.67 -15.18
N ARG A 154 16.53 -7.27 -16.11
CA ARG A 154 16.16 -8.07 -17.29
C ARG A 154 16.04 -7.20 -18.52
N GLU A 155 16.51 -7.71 -19.68
CA GLU A 155 16.40 -7.00 -20.96
C GLU A 155 14.93 -6.69 -21.31
N SER A 156 14.02 -7.60 -20.96
CA SER A 156 12.57 -7.49 -21.19
C SER A 156 11.88 -6.40 -20.34
N PHE A 157 12.56 -5.85 -19.34
CA PHE A 157 12.03 -4.71 -18.59
C PHE A 157 12.25 -3.37 -19.31
N LYS A 158 13.13 -3.32 -20.30
CA LYS A 158 13.27 -2.13 -21.14
C LYS A 158 12.00 -1.88 -21.94
N ASN A 159 11.71 -0.60 -22.15
CA ASN A 159 10.54 -0.12 -22.90
C ASN A 159 9.18 -0.55 -22.31
N GLN A 160 9.10 -0.94 -21.05
CA GLN A 160 7.80 -1.05 -20.37
C GLN A 160 7.09 0.30 -20.45
N LYS A 161 5.75 0.25 -20.53
CA LYS A 161 4.93 1.45 -20.69
C LYS A 161 4.22 1.80 -19.38
N ILE A 162 4.01 3.10 -19.14
CA ILE A 162 3.14 3.57 -18.07
C ILE A 162 1.74 3.02 -18.34
N CYS A 163 1.16 2.28 -17.39
CA CYS A 163 -0.13 1.63 -17.55
C CYS A 163 -1.28 2.59 -17.29
N THR A 164 -2.37 2.43 -18.02
CA THR A 164 -3.66 3.03 -17.69
C THR A 164 -4.40 2.17 -16.68
N LEU A 165 -5.33 2.76 -15.91
CA LEU A 165 -6.22 2.00 -15.03
C LEU A 165 -6.98 0.92 -15.82
N GLU A 166 -7.42 1.20 -17.06
CA GLU A 166 -8.10 0.20 -17.89
C GLU A 166 -7.22 -1.02 -18.18
N GLU A 167 -5.95 -0.79 -18.50
CA GLU A 167 -5.00 -1.90 -18.71
C GLU A 167 -4.81 -2.72 -17.43
N VAL A 168 -4.70 -2.07 -16.26
CA VAL A 168 -4.59 -2.79 -14.97
C VAL A 168 -5.83 -3.64 -14.69
N LEU A 169 -7.04 -3.10 -14.90
CA LEU A 169 -8.28 -3.88 -14.80
C LEU A 169 -8.26 -5.10 -15.73
N LYS A 170 -7.73 -4.93 -16.94
CA LYS A 170 -7.59 -6.04 -17.91
C LYS A 170 -6.56 -7.07 -17.46
N PHE A 171 -5.43 -6.64 -16.89
CA PHE A 171 -4.45 -7.58 -16.33
C PHE A 171 -5.07 -8.42 -15.20
N ALA A 172 -5.82 -7.80 -14.30
CA ALA A 172 -6.56 -8.52 -13.25
C ALA A 172 -7.58 -9.53 -13.81
N GLN A 173 -8.13 -9.27 -14.99
CA GLN A 173 -9.06 -10.15 -15.69
C GLN A 173 -8.39 -11.26 -16.56
N GLY A 174 -7.06 -11.36 -16.56
CA GLY A 174 -6.33 -12.38 -17.34
C GLY A 174 -5.96 -11.96 -18.75
N TYR A 175 -5.94 -10.66 -19.03
CA TYR A 175 -5.47 -10.13 -20.31
C TYR A 175 -4.02 -9.66 -20.22
N ARG A 176 -3.43 -9.39 -21.40
CA ARG A 176 -2.16 -8.69 -21.58
C ARG A 176 -2.27 -7.69 -22.73
N ILE A 177 -1.30 -6.79 -22.84
CA ILE A 177 -1.16 -5.95 -24.03
C ILE A 177 -0.78 -6.85 -25.21
N LYS A 178 -1.57 -6.77 -26.30
CA LYS A 178 -1.30 -7.51 -27.55
C LYS A 178 -0.02 -7.00 -28.20
N ARG A 179 0.80 -7.92 -28.69
CA ARG A 179 2.06 -7.60 -29.36
C ARG A 179 2.07 -8.12 -30.79
N ASP A 180 2.74 -7.39 -31.67
CA ASP A 180 2.98 -7.79 -33.05
C ASP A 180 4.11 -8.84 -33.15
N GLY A 181 4.43 -9.24 -34.38
CA GLY A 181 5.50 -10.20 -34.67
C GLY A 181 6.92 -9.75 -34.29
N ASN A 182 7.11 -8.47 -33.98
CA ASN A 182 8.37 -7.90 -33.51
C ASN A 182 8.41 -7.71 -32.00
N GLY A 183 7.29 -8.02 -31.30
CA GLY A 183 7.15 -7.82 -29.86
C GLY A 183 6.68 -6.42 -29.46
N GLU A 184 6.35 -5.55 -30.41
CA GLU A 184 5.87 -4.19 -30.11
C GLU A 184 4.37 -4.17 -29.78
N PRO A 185 3.93 -3.32 -28.84
CA PRO A 185 2.51 -3.16 -28.50
C PRO A 185 1.67 -2.75 -29.72
N VAL A 186 0.57 -3.46 -29.97
CA VAL A 186 -0.35 -3.15 -31.08
C VAL A 186 -1.27 -1.99 -30.66
N LYS A 187 -1.28 -0.92 -31.46
CA LYS A 187 -2.15 0.23 -31.24
C LYS A 187 -3.59 -0.12 -31.62
N LEU A 188 -4.55 0.27 -30.78
CA LEU A 188 -5.97 0.02 -31.05
C LEU A 188 -6.43 0.65 -32.36
N ASN A 189 -5.97 1.88 -32.66
CA ASN A 189 -6.19 2.57 -33.93
C ASN A 189 -4.82 3.09 -34.42
N ASP A 190 -4.30 2.51 -35.47
CA ASP A 190 -3.01 2.92 -36.04
C ASP A 190 -3.20 4.06 -37.04
N GLY A 191 -2.92 5.28 -36.61
CA GLY A 191 -3.05 6.50 -37.43
C GLY A 191 -2.52 7.72 -36.70
N PRO A 192 -2.51 8.90 -37.40
CA PRO A 192 -2.03 10.15 -36.83
C PRO A 192 -2.81 10.61 -35.59
N ASP A 193 -4.04 10.14 -35.42
CA ASP A 193 -4.94 10.48 -34.32
C ASP A 193 -4.96 9.37 -33.24
N TRP A 194 -3.92 8.55 -33.13
CA TRP A 194 -3.85 7.53 -32.09
C TRP A 194 -3.93 8.14 -30.68
N SER A 195 -4.86 7.63 -29.89
CA SER A 195 -5.16 8.14 -28.52
C SER A 195 -4.24 7.61 -27.41
N GLY A 196 -3.23 6.79 -27.76
CA GLY A 196 -2.37 6.14 -26.76
C GLY A 196 -2.88 4.78 -26.26
N ILE A 197 -4.01 4.31 -26.76
CA ILE A 197 -4.61 3.03 -26.33
C ILE A 197 -4.02 1.85 -27.13
N TYR A 198 -3.67 0.77 -26.42
CA TYR A 198 -3.23 -0.49 -27.00
C TYR A 198 -4.37 -1.51 -27.10
N GLU A 199 -4.27 -2.44 -28.07
CA GLU A 199 -5.12 -3.60 -28.11
C GLU A 199 -4.78 -4.55 -26.95
N MET A 200 -5.81 -5.16 -26.37
CA MET A 200 -5.68 -6.17 -25.33
C MET A 200 -6.08 -7.53 -25.87
N GLU A 201 -5.40 -8.58 -25.44
CA GLU A 201 -5.74 -9.97 -25.76
C GLU A 201 -5.75 -10.84 -24.51
N ILE A 202 -6.41 -11.99 -24.55
CA ILE A 202 -6.32 -12.98 -23.48
C ILE A 202 -4.86 -13.40 -23.34
N ASP A 203 -4.33 -13.35 -22.13
CA ASP A 203 -2.96 -13.76 -21.86
C ASP A 203 -2.82 -15.29 -21.96
N PRO A 204 -2.08 -15.83 -22.93
CA PRO A 204 -1.91 -17.28 -23.06
C PRO A 204 -1.15 -17.92 -21.89
N LEU A 205 -0.52 -17.08 -21.05
CA LEU A 205 0.26 -17.48 -19.87
C LEU A 205 -0.46 -17.12 -18.56
N ASP A 206 -1.76 -16.81 -18.63
CA ASP A 206 -2.57 -16.48 -17.47
C ASP A 206 -2.68 -17.69 -16.52
N SER A 207 -2.39 -17.44 -15.23
CA SER A 207 -2.49 -18.46 -14.18
C SER A 207 -3.92 -18.81 -13.78
N GLY A 208 -4.90 -18.00 -14.17
CA GLY A 208 -6.29 -18.13 -13.72
C GLY A 208 -6.60 -17.34 -12.44
N ASN A 209 -5.61 -16.77 -11.77
CA ASN A 209 -5.84 -15.86 -10.62
C ASN A 209 -6.54 -14.58 -11.09
N ARG A 210 -7.48 -14.07 -10.29
CA ARG A 210 -8.30 -12.88 -10.55
C ARG A 210 -8.22 -11.92 -9.36
N PRO A 211 -7.11 -11.20 -9.21
CA PRO A 211 -6.94 -10.26 -8.12
C PRO A 211 -7.93 -9.09 -8.23
N GLY A 212 -8.31 -8.52 -7.10
CA GLY A 212 -8.94 -7.21 -7.04
C GLY A 212 -7.95 -6.09 -7.31
N ILE A 213 -8.44 -4.86 -7.29
CA ILE A 213 -7.64 -3.64 -7.40
C ILE A 213 -7.70 -2.87 -6.08
N TYR A 214 -6.56 -2.36 -5.66
CA TYR A 214 -6.41 -1.50 -4.48
C TYR A 214 -5.83 -0.18 -4.95
N ALA A 215 -6.65 0.89 -5.06
CA ALA A 215 -6.28 2.10 -5.77
C ALA A 215 -6.15 3.31 -4.84
N GLU A 216 -4.96 3.92 -4.81
CA GLU A 216 -4.72 5.18 -4.11
C GLU A 216 -5.09 6.36 -5.01
N THR A 217 -5.89 7.31 -4.50
CA THR A 217 -5.96 8.66 -5.10
C THR A 217 -4.71 9.42 -4.67
N LYS A 218 -3.67 9.35 -5.50
CA LYS A 218 -2.36 9.93 -5.22
C LYS A 218 -2.37 11.43 -5.47
N GLU A 219 -1.92 12.20 -4.47
CA GLU A 219 -1.86 13.67 -4.57
C GLU A 219 -3.11 14.30 -5.21
N PRO A 220 -4.34 13.95 -4.72
CA PRO A 220 -5.60 14.30 -5.41
C PRO A 220 -5.82 15.82 -5.57
N TYR A 221 -5.09 16.63 -4.80
CA TYR A 221 -5.10 18.09 -4.93
C TYR A 221 -4.50 18.59 -6.26
N LEU A 222 -3.70 17.76 -6.95
CA LEU A 222 -3.16 18.07 -8.29
C LEU A 222 -4.20 17.82 -9.39
N PHE A 223 -5.28 17.10 -9.09
CA PHE A 223 -6.22 16.59 -10.09
C PHE A 223 -7.67 16.88 -9.66
N GLY A 224 -8.12 18.13 -9.84
CA GLY A 224 -9.50 18.49 -9.50
C GLY A 224 -10.51 17.55 -10.18
N GLY A 225 -11.34 16.84 -9.37
CA GLY A 225 -12.37 15.94 -9.85
C GLY A 225 -11.94 14.50 -10.12
N MET A 226 -10.73 14.08 -9.69
CA MET A 226 -10.24 12.70 -9.88
C MET A 226 -11.22 11.67 -9.30
N GLU A 227 -11.82 11.94 -8.15
CA GLU A 227 -12.74 11.02 -7.48
C GLU A 227 -14.02 10.78 -8.30
N GLN A 228 -14.53 11.82 -8.98
CA GLN A 228 -15.68 11.69 -9.88
C GLN A 228 -15.28 10.95 -11.17
N ASP A 229 -14.13 11.30 -11.77
CA ASP A 229 -13.63 10.62 -12.96
C ASP A 229 -13.44 9.11 -12.70
N LEU A 230 -12.93 8.74 -11.50
CA LEU A 230 -12.80 7.36 -11.08
C LEU A 230 -14.18 6.68 -10.93
N ALA A 231 -15.15 7.35 -10.33
CA ALA A 231 -16.50 6.80 -10.15
C ALA A 231 -17.19 6.54 -11.50
N ASP A 232 -17.08 7.48 -12.43
CA ASP A 232 -17.64 7.37 -13.78
C ASP A 232 -16.96 6.23 -14.54
N PHE A 233 -15.63 6.15 -14.48
CA PHE A 233 -14.84 5.10 -15.11
C PHE A 233 -15.19 3.71 -14.58
N LEU A 234 -15.23 3.52 -13.26
CA LEU A 234 -15.58 2.24 -12.66
C LEU A 234 -17.01 1.82 -12.99
N SER A 235 -17.93 2.78 -13.09
CA SER A 235 -19.31 2.51 -13.48
C SER A 235 -19.40 2.06 -14.95
N GLU A 236 -18.69 2.75 -15.85
CA GLU A 236 -18.58 2.36 -17.26
C GLU A 236 -18.00 0.96 -17.45
N LYS A 237 -16.94 0.65 -16.71
CA LYS A 237 -16.25 -0.65 -16.83
C LYS A 237 -16.89 -1.78 -16.01
N GLY A 238 -17.97 -1.53 -15.27
CA GLY A 238 -18.67 -2.53 -14.45
C GLY A 238 -17.91 -2.96 -13.18
N TRP A 239 -16.96 -2.14 -12.73
CA TRP A 239 -16.19 -2.37 -11.50
C TRP A 239 -16.77 -1.67 -10.27
N ASN A 240 -17.63 -0.68 -10.44
CA ASN A 240 -18.38 -0.09 -9.34
C ASN A 240 -19.38 -1.12 -8.80
N ILE A 241 -19.38 -1.34 -7.48
CA ILE A 241 -20.29 -2.28 -6.80
C ILE A 241 -21.77 -1.94 -7.06
N ASN A 242 -22.08 -0.66 -7.25
CA ASN A 242 -23.45 -0.15 -7.48
C ASN A 242 -23.86 -0.22 -8.94
N SER A 243 -22.98 -0.62 -9.86
CA SER A 243 -23.29 -0.75 -11.28
C SER A 243 -23.79 -2.14 -11.62
N PRO A 244 -24.73 -2.28 -12.58
CA PRO A 244 -25.12 -3.60 -13.08
C PRO A 244 -23.90 -4.38 -13.59
N SER A 245 -23.75 -5.61 -13.13
CA SER A 245 -22.70 -6.52 -13.64
C SER A 245 -23.35 -7.69 -14.35
N THR A 246 -22.76 -8.10 -15.48
CA THR A 246 -23.11 -9.35 -16.17
C THR A 246 -22.39 -10.56 -15.56
N LEU A 247 -21.45 -10.32 -14.65
CA LEU A 247 -20.70 -11.36 -13.95
C LEU A 247 -21.46 -11.83 -12.73
N ASN A 248 -21.28 -13.11 -12.39
CA ASN A 248 -21.79 -13.65 -11.12
C ASN A 248 -20.87 -13.18 -9.99
N ILE A 249 -21.30 -12.15 -9.28
CA ILE A 249 -20.53 -11.50 -8.21
C ILE A 249 -20.88 -12.13 -6.86
N ALA A 250 -19.86 -12.63 -6.16
CA ALA A 250 -19.99 -13.12 -4.79
C ALA A 250 -19.89 -11.95 -3.78
N PRO A 251 -20.46 -12.09 -2.56
CA PRO A 251 -20.35 -11.04 -1.53
C PRO A 251 -18.91 -10.78 -1.09
N SER A 252 -18.13 -11.82 -0.85
CA SER A 252 -16.73 -11.74 -0.41
C SER A 252 -15.84 -12.67 -1.24
N GLY A 253 -14.51 -12.44 -1.18
CA GLY A 253 -13.54 -13.16 -1.99
C GLY A 253 -13.16 -14.51 -1.45
N ASP A 254 -13.12 -15.47 -2.37
CA ASP A 254 -12.29 -16.65 -2.23
C ASP A 254 -10.91 -16.36 -2.83
N GLU A 255 -9.90 -17.06 -2.36
CA GLU A 255 -8.56 -17.02 -2.93
C GLU A 255 -8.60 -17.23 -4.46
N GLY A 256 -7.89 -16.38 -5.17
CA GLY A 256 -7.82 -16.41 -6.63
C GLY A 256 -9.05 -15.89 -7.40
N LYS A 257 -10.05 -15.30 -6.73
CA LYS A 257 -11.29 -14.84 -7.40
C LYS A 257 -11.78 -13.46 -6.95
N VAL A 258 -10.96 -12.66 -6.32
CA VAL A 258 -11.34 -11.37 -5.73
C VAL A 258 -12.00 -10.43 -6.73
N ALA A 259 -11.53 -10.38 -7.99
CA ALA A 259 -12.12 -9.55 -9.04
C ALA A 259 -13.61 -9.85 -9.32
N TYR A 260 -14.12 -11.00 -8.87
CA TYR A 260 -15.52 -11.42 -9.05
C TYR A 260 -16.32 -11.31 -7.75
N THR A 261 -15.92 -10.43 -6.86
CA THR A 261 -16.59 -10.21 -5.56
C THR A 261 -16.95 -8.74 -5.37
N ASN A 262 -17.70 -8.45 -4.31
CA ASN A 262 -17.95 -7.08 -3.91
C ASN A 262 -16.69 -6.36 -3.37
N GLY A 263 -15.67 -7.11 -2.96
CA GLY A 263 -14.35 -6.60 -2.59
C GLY A 263 -13.40 -6.35 -3.75
N ARG A 264 -13.87 -6.45 -5.02
CA ARG A 264 -13.02 -6.35 -6.22
C ARG A 264 -12.25 -5.06 -6.38
N PHE A 265 -12.75 -3.97 -5.78
CA PHE A 265 -12.11 -2.66 -5.83
C PHE A 265 -12.09 -2.06 -4.43
N ILE A 266 -10.91 -1.67 -3.95
CA ILE A 266 -10.70 -0.97 -2.69
C ILE A 266 -10.11 0.40 -3.03
N LEU A 267 -10.68 1.44 -2.44
CA LEU A 267 -10.20 2.82 -2.55
C LEU A 267 -9.26 3.12 -1.39
N GLN A 268 -8.19 3.86 -1.63
CA GLN A 268 -7.33 4.35 -0.55
C GLN A 268 -6.88 5.79 -0.77
N SER A 269 -6.55 6.48 0.30
CA SER A 269 -5.97 7.82 0.24
C SER A 269 -5.34 8.21 1.57
N PHE A 270 -4.29 9.04 1.50
CA PHE A 270 -3.80 9.83 2.64
C PHE A 270 -4.62 11.11 2.84
N SER A 271 -5.37 11.56 1.82
CA SER A 271 -6.12 12.80 1.84
C SER A 271 -7.50 12.64 2.45
N ARG A 272 -7.74 13.31 3.58
CA ARG A 272 -9.08 13.36 4.20
C ARG A 272 -10.13 13.96 3.27
N GLU A 273 -9.76 14.99 2.49
CA GLU A 273 -10.67 15.60 1.52
C GLU A 273 -11.06 14.61 0.43
N SER A 274 -10.11 13.84 -0.09
CA SER A 274 -10.38 12.81 -1.08
C SER A 274 -11.27 11.70 -0.51
N ILE A 275 -11.03 11.24 0.72
CA ILE A 275 -11.89 10.24 1.38
C ILE A 275 -13.34 10.73 1.47
N VAL A 276 -13.57 11.99 1.86
CA VAL A 276 -14.93 12.57 1.90
C VAL A 276 -15.58 12.55 0.51
N LYS A 277 -14.85 12.92 -0.54
CA LYS A 277 -15.34 12.90 -1.93
C LYS A 277 -15.60 11.47 -2.42
N LEU A 278 -14.69 10.53 -2.11
CA LEU A 278 -14.84 9.11 -2.46
C LEU A 278 -16.08 8.49 -1.79
N GLU A 279 -16.41 8.88 -0.56
CA GLU A 279 -17.64 8.42 0.08
C GLU A 279 -18.89 8.96 -0.65
N GLN A 280 -18.84 10.20 -1.16
CA GLN A 280 -19.94 10.81 -1.89
C GLN A 280 -20.12 10.21 -3.30
N THR A 281 -19.03 9.91 -4.01
CA THR A 281 -19.03 9.44 -5.41
C THR A 281 -19.13 7.94 -5.55
N LEU A 282 -18.54 7.18 -4.59
CA LEU A 282 -18.45 5.72 -4.58
C LEU A 282 -18.92 5.15 -3.22
N PRO A 283 -20.15 5.42 -2.78
CA PRO A 283 -20.66 4.87 -1.53
C PRO A 283 -20.71 3.35 -1.61
N GLY A 284 -20.47 2.67 -0.47
CA GLY A 284 -20.51 1.21 -0.39
C GLY A 284 -19.33 0.47 -1.05
N VAL A 285 -18.35 1.18 -1.62
CA VAL A 285 -17.06 0.61 -2.02
C VAL A 285 -16.13 0.60 -0.82
N PRO A 286 -15.42 -0.52 -0.51
CA PRO A 286 -14.46 -0.55 0.59
C PRO A 286 -13.42 0.56 0.49
N LYS A 287 -13.14 1.23 1.61
CA LYS A 287 -12.19 2.35 1.70
C LYS A 287 -11.16 2.15 2.79
N CYS A 288 -9.93 2.48 2.47
CA CYS A 288 -8.78 2.49 3.38
C CYS A 288 -8.32 3.94 3.60
N MET A 289 -8.28 4.35 4.85
CA MET A 289 -7.60 5.60 5.21
C MET A 289 -6.15 5.28 5.57
N LEU A 290 -5.23 5.77 4.74
CA LEU A 290 -3.79 5.62 4.94
C LEU A 290 -3.29 6.58 6.00
N LEU A 291 -2.30 6.17 6.79
CA LEU A 291 -1.65 7.03 7.76
C LEU A 291 -0.14 6.81 7.82
N TRP A 292 0.56 7.90 8.01
CA TRP A 292 2.00 7.99 8.08
C TRP A 292 2.40 9.25 8.85
N LEU A 293 3.45 9.23 9.67
CA LEU A 293 3.98 10.41 10.37
C LEU A 293 5.03 11.12 9.49
N ASP A 294 4.64 12.15 8.76
CA ASP A 294 5.55 13.06 8.07
C ASP A 294 4.86 14.40 7.81
N GLU A 295 5.39 15.46 8.35
CA GLU A 295 4.84 16.81 8.25
C GLU A 295 5.01 17.43 6.86
N SER A 296 5.83 16.85 5.98
CA SER A 296 6.22 17.44 4.69
C SER A 296 5.13 17.40 3.63
N ALA A 297 4.15 16.51 3.74
CA ALA A 297 3.17 16.26 2.66
C ALA A 297 1.85 17.05 2.78
N GLY A 298 1.74 17.98 3.70
CA GLY A 298 0.55 18.83 3.84
C GLY A 298 -0.75 18.12 4.27
N TYR A 299 -0.67 16.83 4.62
CA TYR A 299 -1.79 16.09 5.17
C TYR A 299 -1.90 16.29 6.68
N VAL A 300 -3.12 16.40 7.21
CA VAL A 300 -3.34 16.34 8.65
C VAL A 300 -3.15 14.89 9.06
N ARG A 301 -2.07 14.62 9.81
CA ARG A 301 -1.70 13.27 10.22
C ARG A 301 -1.90 13.11 11.71
N PRO A 302 -2.36 11.92 12.15
CA PRO A 302 -2.36 11.65 13.57
C PRO A 302 -0.90 11.61 14.03
N GLY A 303 -0.63 12.25 15.15
CA GLY A 303 0.56 11.94 15.93
C GLY A 303 0.47 10.49 16.44
N ASN A 304 1.53 10.02 17.06
CA ASN A 304 1.56 8.73 17.74
C ASN A 304 0.95 8.74 19.15
N THR A 305 0.12 9.76 19.46
CA THR A 305 -0.59 9.85 20.74
C THR A 305 -1.96 9.17 20.65
N LEU A 306 -2.46 8.73 21.80
CA LEU A 306 -3.79 8.12 21.92
C LEU A 306 -4.89 9.01 21.35
N GLU A 307 -4.85 10.30 21.68
CA GLU A 307 -5.88 11.26 21.27
C GLU A 307 -5.85 11.52 19.78
N SER A 308 -4.66 11.64 19.18
CA SER A 308 -4.53 11.86 17.74
C SER A 308 -4.94 10.62 16.94
N LEU A 309 -4.63 9.42 17.47
CA LEU A 309 -5.08 8.18 16.86
C LEU A 309 -6.60 8.01 16.96
N ALA A 310 -7.19 8.34 18.12
CA ALA A 310 -8.64 8.32 18.30
C ALA A 310 -9.35 9.29 17.35
N GLU A 311 -8.81 10.48 17.15
CA GLU A 311 -9.32 11.48 16.20
C GLU A 311 -9.28 10.95 14.75
N PHE A 312 -8.16 10.33 14.35
CA PHE A 312 -8.02 9.69 13.05
C PHE A 312 -9.05 8.58 12.85
N ILE A 313 -9.22 7.70 13.84
CA ILE A 313 -10.19 6.60 13.81
C ILE A 313 -11.62 7.16 13.69
N ASN A 314 -11.96 8.14 14.51
CA ASN A 314 -13.29 8.74 14.49
C ASN A 314 -13.61 9.41 13.16
N PHE A 315 -12.65 10.13 12.56
CA PHE A 315 -12.79 10.67 11.21
C PHE A 315 -13.01 9.56 10.17
N SER A 316 -12.21 8.49 10.25
CA SER A 316 -12.30 7.35 9.32
C SER A 316 -13.68 6.68 9.40
N VAL A 317 -14.19 6.44 10.60
CA VAL A 317 -15.50 5.85 10.82
C VAL A 317 -16.63 6.76 10.31
N GLU A 318 -16.55 8.07 10.56
CA GLU A 318 -17.56 9.05 10.07
C GLU A 318 -17.66 9.12 8.55
N ASN A 319 -16.58 8.74 7.86
CA ASN A 319 -16.53 8.72 6.40
C ASN A 319 -16.53 7.30 5.80
N ASN A 320 -17.04 6.33 6.56
CA ASN A 320 -17.16 4.93 6.16
C ASN A 320 -15.85 4.36 5.59
N CYS A 321 -14.70 4.68 6.22
CA CYS A 321 -13.46 3.96 5.97
C CYS A 321 -13.50 2.63 6.74
N HIS A 322 -13.38 1.56 6.02
CA HIS A 322 -13.50 0.19 6.52
C HIS A 322 -12.18 -0.39 6.99
N ILE A 323 -11.08 0.21 6.49
CA ILE A 323 -9.71 -0.28 6.62
C ILE A 323 -8.85 0.87 7.13
N ALA A 324 -8.02 0.59 8.14
CA ALA A 324 -6.89 1.43 8.50
C ALA A 324 -5.64 0.93 7.76
N GLY A 325 -4.91 1.84 7.09
CA GLY A 325 -3.68 1.54 6.38
C GLY A 325 -2.47 2.18 7.07
N PRO A 326 -1.99 1.65 8.22
CA PRO A 326 -0.86 2.22 8.93
C PRO A 326 0.48 1.83 8.32
N SER A 327 1.49 2.73 8.46
CA SER A 327 2.87 2.37 8.19
C SER A 327 3.43 1.42 9.26
N ILE A 328 4.40 0.57 8.86
CA ILE A 328 5.15 -0.29 9.76
C ILE A 328 6.62 0.09 9.81
N ALA A 329 7.24 -0.12 10.97
CA ALA A 329 8.67 0.06 11.15
C ALA A 329 9.48 -1.19 10.77
N GLY A 330 10.79 -1.05 10.84
CA GLY A 330 11.75 -2.12 10.57
C GLY A 330 12.33 -2.06 9.17
N LYS A 331 13.65 -2.35 9.05
CA LYS A 331 14.35 -2.32 7.76
C LYS A 331 13.70 -3.27 6.74
N PRO A 332 13.61 -2.86 5.46
CA PRO A 332 14.19 -1.64 4.88
C PRO A 332 13.38 -0.36 5.14
N ASN A 333 12.16 -0.45 5.70
CA ASN A 333 11.31 0.71 5.99
C ASN A 333 12.02 1.70 6.93
N LYS A 334 11.75 2.98 6.68
CA LYS A 334 12.19 4.10 7.51
C LYS A 334 11.01 4.82 8.14
N TYR A 335 9.84 4.21 8.10
CA TYR A 335 8.59 4.76 8.63
C TYR A 335 8.49 4.55 10.13
N ASP A 336 7.67 5.38 10.77
CA ASP A 336 7.25 5.17 12.15
C ASP A 336 6.31 3.96 12.24
N ASP A 337 6.32 3.29 13.40
CA ASP A 337 5.42 2.18 13.67
C ASP A 337 4.05 2.72 14.10
N LEU A 338 3.09 2.62 13.20
CA LEU A 338 1.68 2.98 13.44
C LEU A 338 0.77 1.75 13.50
N SER A 339 1.38 0.55 13.60
CA SER A 339 0.71 -0.75 13.71
C SER A 339 1.17 -1.52 14.96
N GLU A 340 1.46 -0.80 16.05
CA GLU A 340 1.70 -1.45 17.34
C GLU A 340 0.44 -2.19 17.83
N PRO A 341 0.58 -3.25 18.66
CA PRO A 341 -0.55 -4.06 19.10
C PRO A 341 -1.74 -3.27 19.67
N TRP A 342 -1.48 -2.24 20.48
CA TRP A 342 -2.52 -1.39 21.06
C TRP A 342 -3.22 -0.50 20.00
N MET A 343 -2.47 -0.04 18.98
CA MET A 343 -3.03 0.74 17.87
C MET A 343 -3.96 -0.13 17.04
N ASN A 344 -3.53 -1.34 16.71
CA ASN A 344 -4.36 -2.30 15.96
C ASN A 344 -5.65 -2.65 16.73
N GLU A 345 -5.57 -2.82 18.05
CA GLU A 345 -6.77 -3.05 18.85
C GLU A 345 -7.73 -1.86 18.84
N MET A 346 -7.22 -0.62 18.80
CA MET A 346 -8.09 0.58 18.66
C MET A 346 -8.82 0.58 17.31
N TYR A 347 -8.14 0.25 16.19
CA TYR A 347 -8.79 0.14 14.88
C TYR A 347 -9.89 -0.92 14.90
N HIS A 348 -9.60 -2.11 15.44
CA HIS A 348 -10.57 -3.20 15.53
C HIS A 348 -11.76 -2.88 16.45
N ARG A 349 -11.55 -2.17 17.56
CA ARG A 349 -12.64 -1.70 18.43
C ARG A 349 -13.59 -0.76 17.70
N ALA A 350 -13.09 0.02 16.75
CA ALA A 350 -13.92 0.85 15.88
C ALA A 350 -14.62 0.03 14.77
N GLY A 351 -14.36 -1.26 14.67
CA GLY A 351 -14.92 -2.16 13.65
C GLY A 351 -14.16 -2.15 12.34
N MET A 352 -13.02 -1.47 12.24
CA MET A 352 -12.16 -1.47 11.07
C MET A 352 -11.29 -2.73 11.04
N ILE A 353 -10.74 -3.07 9.87
CA ILE A 353 -9.63 -4.01 9.71
C ILE A 353 -8.34 -3.26 9.42
N VAL A 354 -7.19 -3.93 9.51
CA VAL A 354 -5.86 -3.32 9.38
C VAL A 354 -5.09 -3.92 8.21
N HIS A 355 -4.78 -3.09 7.21
CA HIS A 355 -3.89 -3.41 6.10
C HIS A 355 -2.64 -2.52 6.18
N ALA A 356 -1.58 -3.05 6.77
CA ALA A 356 -0.36 -2.27 7.00
C ALA A 356 0.59 -2.29 5.79
N TYR A 357 1.45 -1.26 5.65
CA TYR A 357 2.41 -1.12 4.56
C TYR A 357 3.81 -0.73 5.04
N SER A 358 4.88 -1.17 4.35
CA SER A 358 4.93 -2.28 3.41
C SER A 358 5.85 -3.37 3.93
N PHE A 359 5.51 -4.62 3.62
CA PHE A 359 6.26 -5.79 4.05
C PHE A 359 7.34 -6.15 3.04
N ASP A 360 8.59 -6.25 3.52
CA ASP A 360 9.78 -6.54 2.73
C ASP A 360 10.59 -7.72 3.30
N THR A 361 10.22 -8.20 4.49
CA THR A 361 10.96 -9.27 5.18
C THR A 361 10.02 -10.23 5.90
N GLU A 362 10.48 -11.48 6.06
CA GLU A 362 9.76 -12.47 6.88
C GLU A 362 9.65 -12.02 8.35
N ASP A 363 10.65 -11.30 8.85
CA ASP A 363 10.66 -10.78 10.22
C ASP A 363 9.51 -9.77 10.46
N GLN A 364 9.27 -8.87 9.49
CA GLN A 364 8.12 -7.96 9.53
C GLN A 364 6.80 -8.74 9.50
N LEU A 365 6.64 -9.69 8.59
CA LEU A 365 5.43 -10.52 8.51
C LEU A 365 5.18 -11.22 9.85
N ARG A 366 6.18 -11.85 10.43
CA ARG A 366 6.09 -12.55 11.73
C ARG A 366 5.75 -11.61 12.88
N LYS A 367 6.37 -10.43 12.93
CA LYS A 367 6.11 -9.43 13.97
C LYS A 367 4.65 -8.97 13.95
N TYR A 368 4.18 -8.47 12.81
CA TYR A 368 2.87 -7.81 12.72
C TYR A 368 1.69 -8.79 12.62
N ASN A 369 1.95 -10.05 12.30
CA ASN A 369 0.98 -11.14 12.44
C ASN A 369 1.00 -11.79 13.84
N GLY A 370 1.91 -11.39 14.72
CA GLY A 370 1.89 -11.80 16.12
C GLY A 370 2.68 -13.05 16.46
N ASP A 371 3.46 -13.64 15.54
CA ASP A 371 4.21 -14.89 15.79
C ASP A 371 5.10 -14.81 17.02
N TYR A 372 5.71 -13.65 17.27
CA TYR A 372 6.56 -13.45 18.45
C TYR A 372 5.80 -13.55 19.77
N PHE A 373 4.53 -13.20 19.78
CA PHE A 373 3.65 -13.35 20.94
C PHE A 373 3.20 -14.80 21.13
N TYR A 374 3.26 -15.61 20.07
CA TYR A 374 2.93 -17.04 20.10
C TYR A 374 4.19 -17.93 20.24
N GLY A 375 5.30 -17.39 20.79
CA GLY A 375 6.55 -18.13 21.01
C GLY A 375 7.31 -18.46 19.75
N GLY A 376 7.12 -17.65 18.69
CA GLY A 376 7.81 -17.80 17.41
C GLY A 376 7.17 -18.83 16.47
N GLU A 377 6.03 -19.43 16.84
CA GLU A 377 5.24 -20.27 15.93
C GLU A 377 4.20 -19.40 15.22
N SER A 378 3.94 -19.68 13.95
CA SER A 378 2.94 -18.96 13.18
C SER A 378 1.53 -19.14 13.79
N ARG A 379 0.74 -18.07 13.81
CA ARG A 379 -0.67 -18.12 14.22
C ARG A 379 -1.51 -19.05 13.34
N PHE A 380 -1.08 -19.30 12.11
CA PHE A 380 -1.76 -20.17 11.16
C PHE A 380 -1.53 -21.65 11.44
N ASP A 381 -0.41 -22.00 12.09
CA ASP A 381 -0.10 -23.39 12.47
C ASP A 381 -0.88 -23.82 13.73
N ASN A 382 -1.27 -22.87 14.57
CA ASN A 382 -2.00 -23.14 15.80
C ASN A 382 -2.95 -21.98 16.20
N PRO A 383 -4.08 -21.82 15.51
CA PRO A 383 -5.00 -20.69 15.71
C PRO A 383 -5.66 -20.65 17.09
N ASP A 384 -5.73 -21.79 17.79
CA ASP A 384 -6.33 -21.90 19.12
C ASP A 384 -5.32 -21.75 20.27
N ARG A 385 -4.08 -21.43 19.93
CA ARG A 385 -3.01 -21.34 20.92
C ARG A 385 -3.26 -20.21 21.93
N GLN A 386 -3.23 -20.57 23.21
CA GLN A 386 -3.19 -19.58 24.27
C GLN A 386 -1.75 -19.06 24.42
N VAL A 387 -1.61 -17.74 24.40
CA VAL A 387 -0.33 -17.08 24.63
C VAL A 387 0.11 -17.31 26.07
N SER A 388 1.26 -17.94 26.25
CA SER A 388 1.92 -18.06 27.55
C SER A 388 3.13 -17.15 27.59
N GLY A 389 3.08 -16.08 28.40
CA GLY A 389 4.21 -15.19 28.66
C GLY A 389 3.87 -14.24 29.81
N ASP A 390 4.88 -13.67 30.42
CA ASP A 390 4.73 -12.65 31.48
C ASP A 390 4.33 -11.27 30.89
N PHE A 391 3.27 -11.27 30.07
CA PHE A 391 2.70 -10.01 29.55
C PHE A 391 1.74 -9.44 30.57
N ASN A 392 1.86 -8.15 30.87
CA ASN A 392 0.92 -7.44 31.74
C ASN A 392 -0.45 -7.17 31.07
N TYR A 393 -0.69 -7.71 29.86
CA TYR A 393 -1.91 -7.56 29.08
C TYR A 393 -2.26 -8.88 28.37
N VAL A 394 -3.54 -9.04 28.09
CA VAL A 394 -4.03 -10.21 27.34
C VAL A 394 -3.85 -9.95 25.85
N VAL A 395 -2.95 -10.70 25.24
CA VAL A 395 -2.77 -10.67 23.78
C VAL A 395 -3.97 -11.36 23.12
N ASN A 396 -4.54 -10.74 22.12
CA ASN A 396 -5.66 -11.26 21.37
C ASN A 396 -5.49 -10.97 19.86
N LYS A 397 -6.29 -11.62 19.02
CA LYS A 397 -6.21 -11.50 17.56
C LYS A 397 -6.41 -10.07 17.04
N ASN A 398 -7.10 -9.21 17.78
CA ASN A 398 -7.36 -7.82 17.38
C ASN A 398 -6.12 -6.90 17.58
N MET A 399 -5.01 -7.45 18.05
CA MET A 399 -3.74 -6.74 18.19
C MET A 399 -2.85 -6.87 16.94
N PHE A 400 -3.29 -7.60 15.92
CA PHE A 400 -2.51 -7.90 14.73
C PHE A 400 -3.24 -7.47 13.46
N ILE A 401 -2.52 -7.48 12.33
CA ILE A 401 -3.04 -7.07 11.03
C ILE A 401 -3.99 -8.11 10.43
N ASP A 402 -4.83 -7.67 9.47
CA ASP A 402 -5.75 -8.51 8.69
C ASP A 402 -5.31 -8.68 7.24
N GLY A 403 -4.23 -8.02 6.85
CA GLY A 403 -3.61 -8.06 5.52
C GLY A 403 -2.49 -7.05 5.40
N GLY A 404 -1.79 -7.03 4.28
CA GLY A 404 -0.68 -6.12 4.12
C GLY A 404 -0.22 -5.90 2.68
N PHE A 405 0.32 -4.71 2.46
CA PHE A 405 1.00 -4.35 1.22
C PHE A 405 2.41 -4.92 1.23
N THR A 406 2.78 -5.60 0.17
CA THR A 406 4.10 -6.24 0.08
C THR A 406 4.83 -5.91 -1.21
N ASN A 407 6.13 -5.64 -1.09
CA ASN A 407 7.02 -5.55 -2.24
C ASN A 407 7.51 -6.94 -2.71
N LEU A 408 7.28 -7.98 -1.90
CA LEU A 408 7.64 -9.37 -2.17
C LEU A 408 6.41 -10.28 -1.97
N THR A 409 5.55 -10.33 -3.00
CA THR A 409 4.32 -11.14 -2.97
C THR A 409 4.61 -12.62 -2.71
N ASP A 410 5.68 -13.16 -3.30
CA ASP A 410 6.12 -14.55 -3.12
C ASP A 410 6.48 -14.87 -1.66
N LEU A 411 7.13 -13.95 -0.98
CA LEU A 411 7.47 -14.07 0.44
C LEU A 411 6.21 -14.11 1.31
N SER A 412 5.26 -13.20 1.04
CA SER A 412 3.99 -13.15 1.77
C SER A 412 3.15 -14.40 1.52
N LEU A 413 3.04 -14.87 0.28
CA LEU A 413 2.36 -16.12 -0.06
C LEU A 413 2.95 -17.30 0.70
N LYS A 414 4.28 -17.41 0.74
CA LYS A 414 4.97 -18.46 1.49
C LYS A 414 4.66 -18.38 2.99
N TYR A 415 4.68 -17.18 3.57
CA TYR A 415 4.36 -16.97 4.98
C TYR A 415 2.94 -17.45 5.33
N TYR A 416 1.96 -17.13 4.48
CA TYR A 416 0.56 -17.53 4.67
C TYR A 416 0.26 -18.96 4.20
N ASN A 417 1.28 -19.78 3.90
CA ASN A 417 1.13 -21.15 3.35
C ASN A 417 0.26 -21.18 2.08
N ARG A 418 0.38 -20.16 1.23
CA ARG A 418 -0.36 -19.98 -0.02
C ARG A 418 0.59 -20.00 -1.22
N GLY A 419 0.04 -20.13 -2.41
CA GLY A 419 0.79 -20.13 -3.66
C GLY A 419 1.11 -21.54 -4.18
N GLU A 420 1.50 -21.60 -5.45
CA GLU A 420 1.74 -22.87 -6.17
C GLU A 420 3.16 -23.43 -6.00
N GLY A 421 3.97 -22.87 -5.09
CA GLY A 421 5.35 -23.31 -4.85
C GLY A 421 6.36 -22.89 -5.94
N LYS A 422 5.95 -22.06 -6.92
CA LYS A 422 6.86 -21.48 -7.91
C LYS A 422 7.68 -20.36 -7.30
N THR A 423 8.91 -20.25 -7.73
CA THR A 423 9.75 -19.11 -7.40
C THR A 423 9.38 -17.88 -8.22
N ALA A 424 9.69 -16.69 -7.71
CA ALA A 424 9.50 -15.44 -8.42
C ALA A 424 10.16 -15.42 -9.81
N GLN A 425 11.37 -15.98 -9.89
CA GLN A 425 12.14 -16.07 -11.14
C GLN A 425 11.50 -17.03 -12.16
N GLU A 426 10.93 -18.15 -11.71
CA GLU A 426 10.21 -19.08 -12.60
C GLU A 426 9.00 -18.39 -13.22
N VAL A 427 8.21 -17.67 -12.45
CA VAL A 427 7.03 -16.95 -12.96
C VAL A 427 7.43 -15.84 -13.95
N LEU A 428 8.50 -15.08 -13.69
CA LEU A 428 9.02 -14.10 -14.65
C LEU A 428 9.45 -14.76 -15.96
N ASN A 429 10.17 -15.87 -15.87
CA ASN A 429 10.64 -16.62 -17.06
C ASN A 429 9.47 -17.18 -17.87
N GLU A 430 8.47 -17.75 -17.21
CA GLU A 430 7.25 -18.26 -17.85
C GLU A 430 6.49 -17.14 -18.58
N LEU A 431 6.42 -15.94 -17.99
CA LEU A 431 5.78 -14.78 -18.60
C LEU A 431 6.57 -14.15 -19.76
N GLY A 432 7.81 -14.60 -19.97
CA GLY A 432 8.68 -14.10 -21.03
C GLY A 432 9.46 -12.83 -20.65
N TYR A 433 9.58 -12.57 -19.38
CA TYR A 433 10.40 -11.47 -18.86
C TYR A 433 11.80 -11.93 -18.49
#